data_20af4589e5aee2090a13758d72a7faac
#
_entry.id   20af4589e5aee2090a13758d72a7faac
#
_cell.length_a   1.000
_cell.length_b   1.000
_cell.length_c   1.000
_cell.angle_alpha   90.00
_cell.angle_beta   90.00
_cell.angle_gamma   90.00
#
_symmetry.space_group_name_H-M   'P 1'
#
loop_
_entity.id
_entity.type
_entity.pdbx_description
1 polymer ?
#
loop_
_entity_poly.entity_id
_entity_poly.type
_entity_poly.pdbx_seq_one_letter_code
_entity_poly.pdbx_strand_id
1 'polypeptide(L)'
;MSTSFPEGWYEPDEELHRQEMVEELQEEVGEGHVLKGLNVRLVARYRGTDDALFALDDGRIAQVHLTWSDEMETDPRFPATSVFPRFEAWLSFWNSL
;
A
#
# COMPACT_ATOMS: atom_id res chain seq x y z
N MET A 1 10.53 12.08 -16.37
CA MET A 1 10.11 12.96 -15.26
C MET A 1 9.70 12.11 -14.09
N SER A 2 10.27 12.36 -12.94
CA SER A 2 9.92 11.58 -11.75
C SER A 2 8.61 12.06 -11.16
N THR A 3 7.84 11.11 -10.64
CA THR A 3 6.62 11.43 -9.91
C THR A 3 7.00 12.09 -8.59
N SER A 4 6.37 13.24 -8.31
CA SER A 4 6.55 13.91 -7.02
C SER A 4 5.52 13.40 -6.03
N PHE A 5 5.99 12.94 -4.89
CA PHE A 5 5.11 12.53 -3.79
C PHE A 5 4.99 13.68 -2.79
N PRO A 6 3.86 13.77 -2.06
CA PRO A 6 3.75 14.72 -0.96
C PRO A 6 4.82 14.47 0.10
N GLU A 7 5.09 15.49 0.91
CA GLU A 7 6.07 15.38 1.97
C GLU A 7 5.79 14.18 2.86
N GLY A 8 6.84 13.45 3.19
CA GLY A 8 6.76 12.25 4.01
C GLY A 8 6.70 10.95 3.22
N TRP A 9 6.26 11.00 1.97
CA TRP A 9 6.21 9.82 1.12
C TRP A 9 7.51 9.70 0.31
N TYR A 10 7.99 8.48 0.13
CA TYR A 10 9.22 8.25 -0.63
C TYR A 10 9.19 6.89 -1.31
N GLU A 11 9.94 6.76 -2.39
CA GLU A 11 10.12 5.49 -3.10
C GLU A 11 11.36 4.79 -2.55
N PRO A 12 11.21 3.59 -1.98
CA PRO A 12 12.39 2.81 -1.57
C PRO A 12 13.27 2.47 -2.78
N ASP A 13 14.57 2.63 -2.64
CA ASP A 13 15.52 2.38 -3.72
C ASP A 13 15.83 0.90 -3.92
N GLU A 14 15.78 0.11 -2.84
CA GLU A 14 16.19 -1.28 -2.89
C GLU A 14 15.05 -2.18 -3.33
N GLU A 15 15.28 -2.94 -4.39
CA GLU A 15 14.27 -3.87 -4.92
C GLU A 15 13.90 -4.93 -3.88
N LEU A 16 14.88 -5.41 -3.13
CA LEU A 16 14.62 -6.40 -2.08
C LEU A 16 13.64 -5.85 -1.03
N HIS A 17 13.82 -4.60 -0.64
CA HIS A 17 12.91 -3.98 0.32
C HIS A 17 11.49 -3.84 -0.26
N ARG A 18 11.40 -3.49 -1.55
CA ARG A 18 10.11 -3.40 -2.20
C ARG A 18 9.40 -4.75 -2.23
N GLN A 19 10.15 -5.82 -2.49
CA GLN A 19 9.60 -7.18 -2.48
C GLN A 19 9.14 -7.59 -1.08
N GLU A 20 9.91 -7.24 -0.06
CA GLU A 20 9.54 -7.55 1.33
C GLU A 20 8.23 -6.89 1.71
N MET A 21 7.99 -5.65 1.25
CA MET A 21 6.75 -4.95 1.53
C MET A 21 5.55 -5.65 0.88
N VAL A 22 5.73 -6.11 -0.37
CA VAL A 22 4.66 -6.84 -1.06
C VAL A 22 4.38 -8.17 -0.35
N GLU A 23 5.43 -8.88 0.04
CA GLU A 23 5.27 -10.14 0.75
C GLU A 23 4.56 -9.96 2.08
N GLU A 24 4.92 -8.90 2.82
CA GLU A 24 4.25 -8.62 4.08
C GLU A 24 2.75 -8.35 3.86
N LEU A 25 2.41 -7.56 2.85
CA LEU A 25 1.01 -7.31 2.54
C LEU A 25 0.27 -8.61 2.24
N GLN A 26 0.87 -9.46 1.41
CA GLN A 26 0.23 -10.72 1.03
C GLN A 26 0.05 -11.66 2.21
N GLU A 27 0.95 -11.62 3.18
CA GLU A 27 0.82 -12.41 4.40
C GLU A 27 -0.29 -11.89 5.32
N GLU A 28 -0.48 -10.58 5.36
CA GLU A 28 -1.47 -9.98 6.26
C GLU A 28 -2.90 -10.09 5.76
N VAL A 29 -3.11 -10.10 4.42
CA VAL A 29 -4.48 -10.11 3.89
C VAL A 29 -5.10 -11.50 4.03
N GLY A 30 -6.25 -11.57 4.70
CA GLY A 30 -7.00 -12.80 4.89
C GLY A 30 -8.22 -12.86 3.98
N GLU A 31 -9.01 -13.90 4.15
CA GLU A 31 -10.24 -14.07 3.39
C GLU A 31 -11.16 -12.86 3.58
N GLY A 32 -11.71 -12.39 2.48
CA GLY A 32 -12.62 -11.25 2.50
C GLY A 32 -11.94 -9.90 2.43
N HIS A 33 -10.63 -9.82 2.53
CA HIS A 33 -9.92 -8.55 2.39
C HIS A 33 -9.98 -8.09 0.93
N VAL A 34 -10.13 -6.79 0.74
CA VAL A 34 -10.30 -6.20 -0.60
C VAL A 34 -9.11 -6.49 -1.53
N LEU A 35 -7.92 -6.71 -0.98
CA LEU A 35 -6.71 -6.98 -1.77
C LEU A 35 -6.36 -8.46 -1.86
N LYS A 36 -7.16 -9.35 -1.28
CA LYS A 36 -6.85 -10.78 -1.29
C LYS A 36 -6.81 -11.31 -2.72
N GLY A 37 -5.70 -11.97 -3.06
CA GLY A 37 -5.55 -12.59 -4.37
C GLY A 37 -5.17 -11.64 -5.50
N LEU A 38 -4.98 -10.35 -5.20
CA LEU A 38 -4.60 -9.38 -6.22
C LEU A 38 -3.09 -9.22 -6.31
N ASN A 39 -2.60 -8.99 -7.52
CA ASN A 39 -1.18 -8.66 -7.73
C ASN A 39 -0.97 -7.19 -7.45
N VAL A 40 0.04 -6.90 -6.65
CA VAL A 40 0.36 -5.52 -6.28
C VAL A 40 1.86 -5.29 -6.41
N ARG A 41 2.24 -4.02 -6.54
CA ARG A 41 3.64 -3.61 -6.45
C ARG A 41 3.72 -2.39 -5.56
N LEU A 42 4.84 -2.26 -4.85
CA LEU A 42 5.03 -1.11 -3.97
C LEU A 42 5.30 0.14 -4.80
N VAL A 43 4.58 1.21 -4.50
CA VAL A 43 4.78 2.53 -5.12
C VAL A 43 5.61 3.42 -4.20
N ALA A 44 5.21 3.52 -2.93
CA ALA A 44 5.89 4.42 -1.99
C ALA A 44 5.59 4.02 -0.55
N ARG A 45 6.42 4.51 0.37
CA ARG A 45 6.21 4.38 1.81
C ARG A 45 6.09 5.75 2.46
N TYR A 46 5.41 5.81 3.59
CA TYR A 46 5.33 7.03 4.39
C TYR A 46 6.31 6.95 5.56
N ARG A 47 7.07 8.03 5.77
CA ARG A 47 8.06 8.09 6.87
C ARG A 47 7.34 8.18 8.20
N GLY A 48 7.83 7.43 9.18
CA GLY A 48 7.34 7.51 10.54
C GLY A 48 6.08 6.71 10.84
N THR A 49 5.47 6.09 9.84
CA THR A 49 4.35 5.17 10.06
C THR A 49 4.53 3.96 9.15
N ASP A 50 3.62 2.98 9.29
CA ASP A 50 3.66 1.77 8.47
C ASP A 50 2.73 1.87 7.26
N ASP A 51 2.39 3.09 6.85
CA ASP A 51 1.57 3.30 5.67
C ASP A 51 2.38 3.12 4.40
N ALA A 52 1.78 2.48 3.41
CA ALA A 52 2.41 2.23 2.13
C ALA A 52 1.38 2.35 1.02
N LEU A 53 1.85 2.72 -0.18
CA LEU A 53 1.03 2.75 -1.39
C LEU A 53 1.40 1.58 -2.27
N PHE A 54 0.40 0.86 -2.72
CA PHE A 54 0.56 -0.25 -3.66
C PHE A 54 -0.24 0.04 -4.91
N ALA A 55 0.33 -0.31 -6.06
CA ALA A 55 -0.38 -0.22 -7.34
C ALA A 55 -0.93 -1.59 -7.68
N LEU A 56 -2.18 -1.62 -8.12
CA LEU A 56 -2.82 -2.82 -8.61
C LEU A 56 -2.65 -2.91 -10.13
N ASP A 57 -2.82 -4.12 -10.68
CA ASP A 57 -2.61 -4.35 -12.10
C ASP A 57 -3.52 -3.51 -13.00
N ASP A 58 -4.70 -3.13 -12.49
CA ASP A 58 -5.66 -2.34 -13.27
C ASP A 58 -5.48 -0.82 -13.12
N GLY A 59 -4.43 -0.39 -12.45
CA GLY A 59 -4.14 1.03 -12.29
C GLY A 59 -4.69 1.67 -11.02
N ARG A 60 -5.46 0.92 -10.23
CA ARG A 60 -5.92 1.42 -8.94
C ARG A 60 -4.75 1.53 -7.97
N ILE A 61 -4.91 2.37 -6.95
CA ILE A 61 -3.91 2.58 -5.90
C ILE A 61 -4.54 2.23 -4.56
N ALA A 62 -3.81 1.49 -3.75
CA ALA A 62 -4.25 1.16 -2.40
C ALA A 62 -3.28 1.74 -1.38
N GLN A 63 -3.81 2.51 -0.43
CA GLN A 63 -3.04 2.93 0.75
C GLN A 63 -3.33 1.95 1.86
N VAL A 64 -2.29 1.33 2.39
CA VAL A 64 -2.42 0.25 3.37
C VAL A 64 -1.59 0.59 4.60
N HIS A 65 -2.18 0.41 5.78
CA HIS A 65 -1.46 0.51 7.05
C HIS A 65 -1.07 -0.91 7.47
N LEU A 66 0.18 -1.29 7.18
CA LEU A 66 0.68 -2.63 7.50
C LEU A 66 0.80 -2.82 9.00
N THR A 67 0.45 -4.00 9.49
CA THR A 67 0.49 -4.30 10.92
C THR A 67 1.81 -4.93 11.34
N TRP A 68 2.56 -5.52 10.37
CA TRP A 68 3.82 -6.23 10.63
C TRP A 68 3.67 -7.34 11.65
N SER A 69 2.45 -7.87 11.79
CA SER A 69 2.24 -9.08 12.56
C SER A 69 2.70 -10.26 11.72
N ASP A 70 3.22 -11.29 12.33
CA ASP A 70 3.65 -12.48 11.61
C ASP A 70 2.49 -13.40 11.26
N GLU A 71 1.28 -12.91 11.35
CA GLU A 71 0.07 -13.70 11.17
C GLU A 71 -0.89 -13.04 10.21
N MET A 72 -1.66 -13.89 9.50
CA MET A 72 -2.76 -13.43 8.68
C MET A 72 -3.84 -12.81 9.55
N GLU A 73 -4.34 -11.64 9.15
CA GLU A 73 -5.45 -11.01 9.86
C GLU A 73 -6.74 -11.78 9.57
N THR A 74 -7.48 -12.05 10.63
CA THR A 74 -8.76 -12.76 10.50
C THR A 74 -9.92 -11.80 10.22
N ASP A 75 -9.75 -10.53 10.52
CA ASP A 75 -10.76 -9.50 10.26
C ASP A 75 -10.50 -8.91 8.87
N PRO A 76 -11.47 -9.00 7.93
CA PRO A 76 -11.25 -8.49 6.57
C PRO A 76 -11.03 -6.98 6.48
N ARG A 77 -11.27 -6.23 7.56
CA ARG A 77 -10.97 -4.80 7.60
C ARG A 77 -9.49 -4.51 7.80
N PHE A 78 -8.69 -5.52 8.19
CA PHE A 78 -7.27 -5.34 8.44
C PHE A 78 -6.44 -6.21 7.51
N PRO A 79 -5.28 -5.72 7.05
CA PRO A 79 -4.73 -4.39 7.34
C PRO A 79 -5.62 -3.29 6.77
N ALA A 80 -5.72 -2.17 7.50
CA ALA A 80 -6.59 -1.05 7.10
C ALA A 80 -6.18 -0.54 5.71
N THR A 81 -7.13 -0.45 4.80
CA THR A 81 -6.86 -0.18 3.38
C THR A 81 -7.89 0.77 2.80
N SER A 82 -7.41 1.74 2.03
CA SER A 82 -8.27 2.61 1.21
C SER A 82 -7.85 2.45 -0.24
N VAL A 83 -8.80 2.19 -1.12
CA VAL A 83 -8.53 1.97 -2.54
C VAL A 83 -9.03 3.17 -3.35
N PHE A 84 -8.20 3.64 -4.27
CA PHE A 84 -8.50 4.80 -5.12
C PHE A 84 -8.44 4.37 -6.57
N PRO A 85 -9.26 4.96 -7.45
CA PRO A 85 -9.30 4.53 -8.85
C PRO A 85 -8.00 4.77 -9.62
N ARG A 86 -7.18 5.73 -9.18
CA ARG A 86 -5.90 6.04 -9.82
C ARG A 86 -5.06 6.90 -8.88
N PHE A 87 -3.80 7.08 -9.23
CA PHE A 87 -2.85 7.82 -8.40
C PHE A 87 -3.33 9.26 -8.12
N GLU A 88 -3.84 9.94 -9.13
CA GLU A 88 -4.29 11.34 -8.97
C GLU A 88 -5.44 11.46 -7.96
N ALA A 89 -6.30 10.47 -7.89
CA ALA A 89 -7.38 10.47 -6.90
C ALA A 89 -6.82 10.34 -5.49
N TRP A 90 -5.84 9.48 -5.30
CA TRP A 90 -5.16 9.37 -4.01
C TRP A 90 -4.44 10.67 -3.66
N LEU A 91 -3.75 11.27 -4.62
CA LEU A 91 -2.99 12.49 -4.39
C LEU A 91 -3.92 13.64 -3.95
N SER A 92 -5.07 13.78 -4.59
CA SER A 92 -6.08 14.77 -4.18
C SER A 92 -6.57 14.51 -2.77
N PHE A 93 -6.83 13.26 -2.45
CA PHE A 93 -7.27 12.89 -1.10
C PHE A 93 -6.21 13.27 -0.06
N TRP A 94 -4.96 12.88 -0.30
CA TRP A 94 -3.88 13.15 0.65
C TRP A 94 -3.69 14.66 0.85
N ASN A 95 -3.69 15.43 -0.24
CA ASN A 95 -3.45 16.86 -0.17
C ASN A 95 -4.62 17.63 0.46
N SER A 96 -5.76 16.99 0.64
CA SER A 96 -6.93 17.62 1.28
C SER A 96 -6.99 17.40 2.79
N LEU A 97 -6.06 16.60 3.33
CA LEU A 97 -6.03 16.29 4.76
C LEU A 97 -5.51 17.47 5.58
#